data_c7b94cf4d2907c18dfb88b828ba0ee4c
#
_entry.id   c7b94cf4d2907c18dfb88b828ba0ee4c
#
_cell.length_a   1.000
_cell.length_b   1.000
_cell.length_c   1.000
_cell.angle_alpha   90.00
_cell.angle_beta   90.00
_cell.angle_gamma   90.00
#
_symmetry.space_group_name_H-M   'P 1'
#
loop_
_entity.id
_entity.type
_entity.pdbx_description
1 polymer ?
#
loop_
_entity_poly.entity_id
_entity_poly.type
_entity_poly.pdbx_seq_one_letter_code
_entity_poly.pdbx_strand_id
1 'polypeptide(L)'
;MSTLMQSKNWHNKYCRLAKEISTWSKDPSTQIGAVVVGEDGQILSQGFNGFPRGINDSEERLNNRERKYELVVHGEMNAIYNATLNGVSLKNSTMYVYGLPTC
;
A
#
# COMPACT_ATOMS: atom_id res chain seq x y z
N MET A 1 -14.39 -18.19 7.86
CA MET A 1 -13.97 -16.84 7.46
C MET A 1 -12.52 -16.81 6.99
N SER A 2 -11.62 -17.44 7.75
CA SER A 2 -10.22 -17.52 7.32
C SER A 2 -10.06 -18.20 5.97
N THR A 3 -10.94 -19.14 5.63
CA THR A 3 -10.91 -19.79 4.32
C THR A 3 -11.13 -18.82 3.17
N LEU A 4 -11.95 -17.80 3.36
CA LEU A 4 -12.15 -16.78 2.33
C LEU A 4 -10.89 -15.97 2.10
N MET A 5 -10.17 -15.64 3.17
CA MET A 5 -8.91 -14.92 3.09
C MET A 5 -7.85 -15.68 2.31
N GLN A 6 -7.87 -17.00 2.41
CA GLN A 6 -6.91 -17.86 1.73
C GLN A 6 -7.29 -18.17 0.29
N SER A 7 -8.48 -17.78 -0.13
CA SER A 7 -8.93 -17.99 -1.49
C SER A 7 -8.12 -17.10 -2.45
N LYS A 8 -7.66 -17.71 -3.53
CA LYS A 8 -6.94 -16.99 -4.58
C LYS A 8 -7.79 -15.85 -5.13
N ASN A 9 -9.11 -16.06 -5.22
CA ASN A 9 -10.02 -15.05 -5.72
C ASN A 9 -10.04 -13.83 -4.79
N TRP A 10 -10.02 -14.05 -3.49
CA TRP A 10 -9.99 -12.95 -2.53
C TRP A 10 -8.65 -12.20 -2.55
N HIS A 11 -7.55 -12.93 -2.70
CA HIS A 11 -6.24 -12.28 -2.84
C HIS A 11 -6.25 -11.34 -4.06
N ASN A 12 -6.83 -11.79 -5.17
CA ASN A 12 -6.92 -10.96 -6.36
C ASN A 12 -7.79 -9.73 -6.14
N LYS A 13 -8.86 -9.86 -5.37
CA LYS A 13 -9.72 -8.72 -5.05
C LYS A 13 -8.98 -7.68 -4.22
N TYR A 14 -8.23 -8.10 -3.22
CA TYR A 14 -7.45 -7.18 -2.40
C TYR A 14 -6.33 -6.53 -3.20
N CYS A 15 -5.70 -7.28 -4.09
CA CYS A 15 -4.69 -6.70 -4.98
C CYS A 15 -5.28 -5.64 -5.90
N ARG A 16 -6.48 -5.87 -6.42
CA ARG A 16 -7.15 -4.88 -7.25
C ARG A 16 -7.51 -3.64 -6.45
N LEU A 17 -7.89 -3.82 -5.18
CA LEU A 17 -8.15 -2.67 -4.32
C LEU A 17 -6.85 -1.88 -4.07
N ALA A 18 -5.75 -2.57 -3.81
CA ALA A 18 -4.45 -1.91 -3.63
C ALA A 18 -4.06 -1.14 -4.90
N LYS A 19 -4.35 -1.69 -6.06
CA LYS A 19 -4.10 -1.01 -7.33
C LYS A 19 -4.93 0.28 -7.43
N GLU A 20 -6.19 0.22 -7.06
CA GLU A 20 -7.03 1.43 -7.06
C GLU A 20 -6.49 2.48 -6.10
N ILE A 21 -6.09 2.06 -4.90
CA ILE A 21 -5.52 2.97 -3.91
C ILE A 21 -4.24 3.62 -4.46
N SER A 22 -3.45 2.86 -5.21
CA SER A 22 -2.21 3.40 -5.79
C SER A 22 -2.46 4.60 -6.70
N THR A 23 -3.61 4.63 -7.37
CA THR A 23 -3.95 5.74 -8.26
C THR A 23 -4.19 7.04 -7.51
N TRP A 24 -4.36 6.98 -6.19
CA TRP A 24 -4.55 8.16 -5.38
C TRP A 24 -3.24 8.92 -5.13
N SER A 25 -2.11 8.26 -5.39
CA SER A 25 -0.81 8.90 -5.27
C SER A 25 -0.65 9.99 -6.31
N LYS A 26 -0.08 11.12 -5.90
CA LYS A 26 0.19 12.23 -6.80
C LYS A 26 1.56 12.13 -7.47
N ASP A 27 2.32 11.09 -7.15
CA ASP A 27 3.62 10.87 -7.76
C ASP A 27 3.41 10.52 -9.23
N PRO A 28 4.01 11.28 -10.16
CA PRO A 28 3.78 11.06 -11.60
C PRO A 28 4.48 9.81 -12.15
N SER A 29 5.48 9.30 -11.47
CA SER A 29 6.28 8.20 -12.02
C SER A 29 6.08 6.89 -11.27
N THR A 30 5.73 6.93 -9.99
CA THR A 30 5.60 5.72 -9.18
C THR A 30 4.41 5.86 -8.24
N GLN A 31 3.44 5.00 -8.41
CA GLN A 31 2.24 5.01 -7.59
C GLN A 31 2.15 3.69 -6.83
N ILE A 32 2.16 3.78 -5.50
CA ILE A 32 2.13 2.63 -4.62
C ILE A 32 0.83 2.67 -3.81
N GLY A 33 0.17 1.53 -3.71
CA GLY A 33 -1.01 1.40 -2.85
C GLY A 33 -0.85 0.20 -1.94
N ALA A 34 -1.31 0.33 -0.70
CA ALA A 34 -1.26 -0.72 0.30
C ALA A 34 -2.61 -0.85 0.99
N VAL A 35 -3.04 -2.07 1.21
CA VAL A 35 -4.30 -2.38 1.90
C VAL A 35 -4.00 -3.39 2.98
N VAL A 36 -4.46 -3.13 4.20
CA VAL A 36 -4.30 -4.05 5.33
C VAL A 36 -5.63 -4.72 5.60
N VAL A 37 -5.62 -6.04 5.62
CA VAL A 37 -6.81 -6.88 5.73
C VAL A 37 -6.73 -7.69 7.01
N GLY A 38 -7.79 -7.69 7.80
CA GLY A 38 -7.86 -8.44 9.05
C GLY A 38 -8.14 -9.93 8.85
N GLU A 39 -8.12 -10.67 9.96
CA GLU A 39 -8.34 -12.13 9.95
C GLU A 39 -9.68 -12.52 9.32
N ASP A 40 -10.68 -11.70 9.50
CA ASP A 40 -12.02 -12.00 9.01
C ASP A 40 -12.30 -11.42 7.63
N GLY A 41 -11.27 -10.94 6.95
CA GLY A 41 -11.41 -10.37 5.62
C GLY A 41 -11.80 -8.91 5.59
N GLN A 42 -11.93 -8.26 6.75
CA GLN A 42 -12.29 -6.85 6.78
C GLN A 42 -11.11 -5.96 6.40
N ILE A 43 -11.39 -4.88 5.70
CA ILE A 43 -10.37 -3.89 5.36
C ILE A 43 -10.12 -3.03 6.59
N LEU A 44 -8.92 -3.10 7.14
CA LEU A 44 -8.56 -2.38 8.37
C LEU A 44 -7.99 -1.00 8.08
N SER A 45 -7.22 -0.88 7.01
CA SER A 45 -6.56 0.37 6.69
C SER A 45 -6.06 0.35 5.27
N GLN A 46 -5.67 1.51 4.76
CA GLN A 46 -5.05 1.65 3.46
C GLN A 46 -4.07 2.80 3.49
N GLY A 47 -3.14 2.79 2.54
CA GLY A 47 -2.18 3.87 2.40
C GLY A 47 -1.62 3.90 0.99
N PHE A 48 -1.06 5.04 0.63
CA PHE A 48 -0.39 5.19 -0.66
C PHE A 48 0.79 6.13 -0.47
N ASN A 49 1.74 6.09 -1.41
CA ASN A 49 2.90 6.96 -1.30
C ASN A 49 2.50 8.40 -1.56
N GLY A 50 2.91 9.28 -0.66
CA GLY A 50 2.65 10.70 -0.80
C GLY A 50 3.71 11.36 -1.68
N PHE A 51 3.43 12.60 -2.09
CA PHE A 51 4.42 13.40 -2.78
C PHE A 51 5.49 13.81 -1.77
N PRO A 52 6.78 13.61 -2.05
CA PRO A 52 7.82 13.91 -1.08
C PRO A 52 7.88 15.41 -0.79
N ARG A 53 7.63 15.78 0.44
CA ARG A 53 7.67 17.18 0.85
C ARG A 53 9.11 17.65 0.95
N GLY A 54 9.39 18.81 0.37
CA GLY A 54 10.70 19.44 0.47
C GLY A 54 11.80 18.73 -0.27
N ILE A 55 11.47 17.79 -1.10
CA ILE A 55 12.44 17.09 -1.92
C ILE A 55 12.25 17.52 -3.36
N ASN A 56 13.36 17.91 -3.99
CA ASN A 56 13.32 18.20 -5.40
C ASN A 56 13.10 16.92 -6.18
N ASP A 57 12.04 16.90 -6.96
CA ASP A 57 11.72 15.76 -7.80
C ASP A 57 12.59 15.81 -9.05
N SER A 58 13.89 15.56 -8.89
CA SER A 58 14.74 15.41 -10.06
C SER A 58 14.41 14.08 -10.73
N GLU A 59 14.52 14.06 -12.03
CA GLU A 59 14.29 12.83 -12.79
C GLU A 59 15.20 11.71 -12.33
N GLU A 60 16.41 12.03 -11.92
CA GLU A 60 17.33 11.05 -11.40
C GLU A 60 16.77 10.32 -10.19
N ARG A 61 16.13 11.04 -9.30
CA ARG A 61 15.56 10.45 -8.09
C ARG A 61 14.38 9.55 -8.43
N LEU A 62 13.54 10.00 -9.35
CA LEU A 62 12.35 9.24 -9.73
C LEU A 62 12.71 7.95 -10.45
N ASN A 63 13.83 7.95 -11.16
CA ASN A 63 14.28 6.78 -11.91
C ASN A 63 15.19 5.87 -11.09
N ASN A 64 15.59 6.29 -9.91
CA ASN A 64 16.46 5.50 -9.07
C ASN A 64 15.69 4.34 -8.45
N ARG A 65 16.23 3.14 -8.59
CA ARG A 65 15.60 1.93 -8.07
C ARG A 65 15.45 1.98 -6.55
N GLU A 66 16.45 2.50 -5.86
CA GLU A 66 16.40 2.65 -4.42
C GLU A 66 15.26 3.58 -4.01
N ARG A 67 15.03 4.62 -4.78
CA ARG A 67 13.95 5.55 -4.53
C ARG A 67 12.59 4.87 -4.66
N LYS A 68 12.46 3.97 -5.62
CA LYS A 68 11.20 3.22 -5.79
C LYS A 68 10.91 2.34 -4.58
N TYR A 69 11.94 1.70 -4.04
CA TYR A 69 11.77 0.90 -2.81
C TYR A 69 11.38 1.77 -1.63
N GLU A 70 11.95 2.95 -1.51
CA GLU A 70 11.55 3.89 -0.46
C GLU A 70 10.08 4.26 -0.59
N LEU A 71 9.59 4.45 -1.80
CA LEU A 71 8.19 4.80 -2.03
C LEU A 71 7.26 3.65 -1.65
N VAL A 72 7.66 2.41 -1.89
CA VAL A 72 6.90 1.24 -1.42
C VAL A 72 6.79 1.27 0.10
N VAL A 73 7.91 1.48 0.77
CA VAL A 73 7.93 1.56 2.24
C VAL A 73 7.02 2.70 2.73
N HIS A 74 7.04 3.84 2.04
CA HIS A 74 6.16 4.95 2.40
C HIS A 74 4.69 4.58 2.29
N GLY A 75 4.30 3.86 1.24
CA GLY A 75 2.94 3.38 1.10
C GLY A 75 2.52 2.46 2.24
N GLU A 76 3.40 1.52 2.58
CA GLU A 76 3.15 0.60 3.68
C GLU A 76 3.07 1.32 5.02
N MET A 77 4.00 2.24 5.28
CA MET A 77 4.01 3.00 6.53
C MET A 77 2.79 3.89 6.64
N ASN A 78 2.33 4.46 5.54
CA ASN A 78 1.11 5.26 5.56
C ASN A 78 -0.11 4.42 5.92
N ALA A 79 -0.17 3.17 5.46
CA ALA A 79 -1.26 2.28 5.83
C ALA A 79 -1.23 2.00 7.34
N ILE A 80 -0.04 1.75 7.89
CA ILE A 80 0.12 1.51 9.32
C ILE A 80 -0.25 2.77 10.11
N TYR A 81 0.20 3.93 9.65
CA TYR A 81 -0.07 5.20 10.30
C TYR A 81 -1.58 5.48 10.34
N ASN A 82 -2.27 5.24 9.24
CA ASN A 82 -3.71 5.43 9.16
C ASN A 82 -4.44 4.52 10.14
N ALA A 83 -3.98 3.28 10.29
CA ALA A 83 -4.56 2.37 11.28
C ALA A 83 -4.36 2.93 12.70
N THR A 84 -3.16 3.45 12.98
CA THR A 84 -2.86 4.03 14.28
C THR A 84 -3.75 5.23 14.57
N LEU A 85 -3.94 6.10 13.60
CA LEU A 85 -4.80 7.27 13.76
C LEU A 85 -6.24 6.88 14.10
N ASN A 86 -6.71 5.78 13.56
CA ASN A 86 -8.08 5.32 13.75
C ASN A 86 -8.22 4.34 14.92
N GLY A 87 -7.14 4.08 15.65
CA GLY A 87 -7.16 3.18 16.79
C GLY A 87 -7.40 1.73 16.40
N VAL A 88 -6.99 1.33 15.21
CA VAL A 88 -7.23 -0.02 14.70
C VAL A 88 -5.99 -0.88 14.93
N SER A 89 -6.19 -2.05 15.55
CA SER A 89 -5.12 -3.02 15.74
C SER A 89 -4.82 -3.74 14.42
N LEU A 90 -3.55 -3.89 14.12
CA LEU A 90 -3.10 -4.63 12.94
C LEU A 90 -2.64 -6.05 13.28
N LYS A 91 -2.92 -6.50 14.50
CA LYS A 91 -2.54 -7.84 14.91
C LYS A 91 -3.18 -8.88 14.00
N ASN A 92 -2.39 -9.85 13.58
CA ASN A 92 -2.83 -10.95 12.71
C ASN A 92 -3.44 -10.48 11.40
N SER A 93 -2.92 -9.38 10.85
CA SER A 93 -3.39 -8.84 9.58
C SER A 93 -2.46 -9.20 8.44
N THR A 94 -2.94 -9.01 7.23
CA THR A 94 -2.19 -9.23 6.00
C THR A 94 -2.17 -7.93 5.21
N MET A 95 -1.01 -7.58 4.67
CA MET A 95 -0.90 -6.37 3.85
C MET A 95 -0.72 -6.75 2.38
N TYR A 96 -1.51 -6.13 1.53
CA TYR A 96 -1.40 -6.25 0.09
C TYR A 96 -0.83 -4.97 -0.47
N VAL A 97 0.23 -5.07 -1.26
CA VAL A 97 0.92 -3.89 -1.81
C VAL A 97 0.97 -3.99 -3.31
N TYR A 98 0.62 -2.90 -3.98
CA TYR A 98 0.68 -2.80 -5.44
C TYR A 98 1.59 -1.63 -5.80
N GLY A 99 2.39 -1.80 -6.84
CA GLY A 99 3.19 -0.70 -7.36
C GLY A 99 4.56 -1.09 -7.90
N LEU A 100 5.26 -2.00 -7.25
CA LEU A 100 6.44 -2.65 -7.77
C LEU A 100 6.09 -4.12 -7.85
N PRO A 101 6.93 -4.99 -8.42
CA PRO A 101 6.47 -6.33 -8.81
C PRO A 101 5.89 -7.14 -7.63
N THR A 102 4.86 -6.60 -7.02
CA THR A 102 4.09 -7.17 -5.94
C THR A 102 2.64 -7.23 -6.33
N CYS A 103 1.91 -8.09 -5.69
CA CYS A 103 0.57 -8.48 -6.04
C CYS A 103 0.56 -9.30 -7.31
#